data_2927321c5c348dafa203caf0b4e8a036
#
_entry.id   2927321c5c348dafa203caf0b4e8a036
#
_cell.length_a   1.000
_cell.length_b   1.000
_cell.length_c   1.000
_cell.angle_alpha   90.00
_cell.angle_beta   90.00
_cell.angle_gamma   90.00
#
_symmetry.space_group_name_H-M   'P 1'
#
loop_
_entity.id
_entity.type
_entity.pdbx_description
1 polymer ?
#
loop_
_entity_poly.entity_id
_entity_poly.type
_entity_poly.pdbx_seq_one_letter_code
_entity_poly.pdbx_strand_id
1 'polypeptide(L)'
;AFEQNFGGRFWVSAETSGIKSPPQGGHFYFELLEKGEREGQILARSRAVMWRASVGSLLAKFESATGQTFTNGLQVQLLVGVHFHEQFGLYLDVYDLDPTFTLGDMARKRRETLERLRREGLIDCQKSLSLGRPLRHIAVISSSSAAGWGDFSSHIQAAREQWPFLLQLYPALMQGEGTTTSILSALREIAQSGIAYDCVVLIRGGGAEIDFMAFDSYELCAAIARYPLPIIVGIGHERDTSVADRVAHHSLKTPTAVAEFLLNSREREWTLLRKLSERLQRSVVLMQDYHLVLLQRLVHHLPIAIKESTQQEFFKLQRQEATLQRTALMLLAQERQRIEHCSYVLKATMPKLLLSYQSSLEQEQQHLQRVLPLVLEKK
;
A
#
# COMPACT_ATOMS: atom_id res chain seq x y z
N ALA A 1 59.24 -9.65 -15.73
CA ALA A 1 58.53 -8.61 -16.57
C ALA A 1 57.19 -8.20 -15.99
N PHE A 2 56.35 -9.16 -15.50
CA PHE A 2 55.02 -8.83 -14.99
C PHE A 2 55.06 -8.06 -13.67
N GLU A 3 55.84 -8.51 -12.68
CA GLU A 3 56.04 -7.83 -11.39
C GLU A 3 56.70 -6.44 -11.51
N GLN A 4 57.52 -6.23 -12.53
CA GLN A 4 58.14 -4.93 -12.78
C GLN A 4 57.17 -3.87 -13.31
N ASN A 5 56.09 -4.28 -14.01
CA ASN A 5 55.14 -3.36 -14.60
C ASN A 5 53.86 -3.21 -13.76
N PHE A 6 53.52 -4.18 -12.92
CA PHE A 6 52.29 -4.21 -12.14
C PHE A 6 52.52 -4.39 -10.63
N GLY A 7 53.74 -4.13 -10.13
CA GLY A 7 54.08 -4.27 -8.71
C GLY A 7 53.45 -3.22 -7.76
N GLY A 8 52.61 -2.33 -8.29
CA GLY A 8 51.88 -1.31 -7.53
C GLY A 8 50.48 -1.72 -7.13
N ARG A 9 49.87 -0.94 -6.25
CA ARG A 9 48.45 -1.03 -5.93
C ARG A 9 47.70 0.06 -6.70
N PHE A 10 46.54 -0.29 -7.25
CA PHE A 10 45.76 0.59 -8.10
C PHE A 10 44.31 0.63 -7.58
N TRP A 11 43.71 1.81 -7.63
CA TRP A 11 42.25 1.93 -7.43
C TRP A 11 41.57 1.55 -8.73
N VAL A 12 40.67 0.54 -8.66
CA VAL A 12 39.87 0.03 -9.78
C VAL A 12 38.43 0.21 -9.47
N SER A 13 37.68 0.80 -10.40
CA SER A 13 36.22 0.90 -10.32
C SER A 13 35.59 -0.15 -11.23
N ALA A 14 34.73 -1.00 -10.70
CA ALA A 14 34.08 -2.07 -11.46
C ALA A 14 32.77 -2.52 -10.79
N GLU A 15 31.96 -3.25 -11.51
CA GLU A 15 30.75 -3.88 -10.97
C GLU A 15 31.07 -5.28 -10.42
N THR A 16 30.55 -5.59 -9.25
CA THR A 16 30.71 -6.90 -8.62
C THR A 16 29.81 -7.96 -9.27
N SER A 17 30.33 -9.17 -9.46
CA SER A 17 29.58 -10.30 -10.01
C SER A 17 30.11 -11.63 -9.47
N GLY A 18 29.37 -12.71 -9.67
CA GLY A 18 29.81 -14.06 -9.32
C GLY A 18 30.01 -14.30 -7.83
N ILE A 19 29.47 -13.43 -6.98
CA ILE A 19 29.51 -13.59 -5.52
C ILE A 19 28.63 -14.78 -5.17
N LYS A 20 29.26 -15.85 -4.69
CA LYS A 20 28.60 -16.93 -3.98
C LYS A 20 28.68 -16.63 -2.49
N SER A 21 27.67 -17.03 -1.71
CA SER A 21 27.61 -16.78 -0.26
C SER A 21 29.00 -16.88 0.39
N PRO A 22 29.42 -15.90 1.23
CA PRO A 22 30.75 -15.90 1.78
C PRO A 22 31.00 -17.20 2.52
N PRO A 23 32.10 -17.93 2.21
CA PRO A 23 32.42 -19.15 2.92
C PRO A 23 32.72 -18.81 4.36
N GLN A 24 32.09 -19.50 5.31
CA GLN A 24 32.41 -19.35 6.72
C GLN A 24 33.90 -19.69 6.92
N GLY A 25 34.73 -18.67 7.05
CA GLY A 25 36.14 -18.80 7.40
C GLY A 25 37.15 -19.01 6.27
N GLY A 26 36.81 -18.77 4.99
CA GLY A 26 37.69 -18.89 3.82
C GLY A 26 38.07 -17.56 3.16
N HIS A 27 38.76 -17.64 2.02
CA HIS A 27 38.96 -16.52 1.10
C HIS A 27 37.68 -16.23 0.39
N PHE A 28 37.44 -14.94 0.06
CA PHE A 28 36.23 -14.50 -0.63
C PHE A 28 36.56 -14.20 -2.10
N TYR A 29 36.02 -15.03 -2.99
CA TYR A 29 36.22 -14.94 -4.43
C TYR A 29 35.01 -14.36 -5.11
N PHE A 30 35.24 -13.43 -6.01
CA PHE A 30 34.21 -12.79 -6.82
C PHE A 30 34.81 -12.32 -8.14
N GLU A 31 33.96 -11.76 -9.00
CA GLU A 31 34.37 -11.24 -10.29
C GLU A 31 34.09 -9.74 -10.34
N LEU A 32 34.93 -9.02 -11.04
CA LEU A 32 34.78 -7.63 -11.37
C LEU A 32 34.49 -7.51 -12.86
N LEU A 33 33.43 -6.79 -13.18
CA LEU A 33 32.97 -6.57 -14.54
C LEU A 33 33.06 -5.08 -14.89
N GLU A 34 33.53 -4.78 -16.10
CA GLU A 34 33.36 -3.49 -16.73
C GLU A 34 32.30 -3.63 -17.82
N LYS A 35 31.19 -2.88 -17.70
CA LYS A 35 30.11 -2.88 -18.68
C LYS A 35 30.29 -1.74 -19.68
N GLY A 36 30.01 -2.01 -20.95
CA GLY A 36 29.98 -1.00 -21.99
C GLY A 36 28.68 -0.20 -22.00
N GLU A 37 28.60 0.80 -22.85
CA GLU A 37 27.41 1.65 -23.03
C GLU A 37 26.17 0.90 -23.54
N ARG A 38 26.36 -0.23 -24.19
CA ARG A 38 25.24 -1.07 -24.69
C ARG A 38 24.85 -2.09 -23.61
N GLU A 39 23.57 -2.19 -23.39
CA GLU A 39 22.98 -3.11 -22.42
C GLU A 39 23.45 -4.56 -22.66
N GLY A 40 24.06 -5.18 -21.64
CA GLY A 40 24.62 -6.54 -21.73
C GLY A 40 26.03 -6.66 -22.29
N GLN A 41 26.69 -5.58 -22.73
CA GLN A 41 28.06 -5.63 -23.23
C GLN A 41 29.06 -5.62 -22.06
N ILE A 42 29.82 -6.72 -21.91
CA ILE A 42 30.93 -6.81 -20.95
C ILE A 42 32.21 -6.44 -21.72
N LEU A 43 32.88 -5.37 -21.29
CA LEU A 43 34.14 -4.91 -21.89
C LEU A 43 35.34 -5.65 -21.28
N ALA A 44 35.31 -5.83 -19.97
CA ALA A 44 36.39 -6.53 -19.24
C ALA A 44 35.80 -7.36 -18.09
N ARG A 45 36.48 -8.44 -17.77
CA ARG A 45 36.19 -9.32 -16.65
C ARG A 45 37.45 -9.78 -15.97
N SER A 46 37.53 -9.66 -14.66
CA SER A 46 38.67 -10.14 -13.87
C SER A 46 38.20 -10.83 -12.62
N ARG A 47 38.91 -11.84 -12.18
CA ARG A 47 38.69 -12.47 -10.87
C ARG A 47 39.29 -11.61 -9.79
N ALA A 48 38.62 -11.47 -8.65
CA ALA A 48 39.13 -10.79 -7.48
C ALA A 48 39.06 -11.69 -6.25
N VAL A 49 39.97 -11.49 -5.33
CA VAL A 49 40.02 -12.22 -4.07
C VAL A 49 40.25 -11.25 -2.90
N MET A 50 39.44 -11.41 -1.85
CA MET A 50 39.75 -10.89 -0.53
C MET A 50 40.26 -12.03 0.35
N TRP A 51 41.45 -11.87 0.91
CA TRP A 51 42.06 -12.92 1.71
C TRP A 51 41.36 -13.05 3.07
N ARG A 52 41.39 -14.26 3.64
CA ARG A 52 40.79 -14.57 4.94
C ARG A 52 41.10 -13.55 6.05
N ALA A 53 42.32 -13.04 6.06
CA ALA A 53 42.77 -12.09 7.07
C ALA A 53 42.08 -10.71 6.96
N SER A 54 41.68 -10.28 5.76
CA SER A 54 41.10 -8.96 5.48
C SER A 54 39.59 -8.97 5.19
N VAL A 55 39.03 -10.14 4.81
CA VAL A 55 37.59 -10.23 4.44
C VAL A 55 36.68 -9.61 5.50
N GLY A 56 36.84 -10.02 6.76
CA GLY A 56 35.95 -9.57 7.83
C GLY A 56 35.99 -8.06 8.05
N SER A 57 37.20 -7.48 8.06
CA SER A 57 37.37 -6.04 8.24
C SER A 57 36.90 -5.23 7.04
N LEU A 58 37.15 -5.69 5.81
CA LEU A 58 36.72 -5.00 4.60
C LEU A 58 35.20 -5.03 4.43
N LEU A 59 34.56 -6.19 4.63
CA LEU A 59 33.12 -6.30 4.56
C LEU A 59 32.44 -5.50 5.67
N ALA A 60 32.93 -5.56 6.91
CA ALA A 60 32.40 -4.74 8.01
C ALA A 60 32.56 -3.23 7.75
N LYS A 61 33.72 -2.80 7.18
CA LYS A 61 33.91 -1.40 6.75
C LYS A 61 32.88 -0.98 5.70
N PHE A 62 32.63 -1.85 4.72
CA PHE A 62 31.66 -1.59 3.66
C PHE A 62 30.24 -1.51 4.23
N GLU A 63 29.81 -2.52 4.98
CA GLU A 63 28.48 -2.62 5.56
C GLU A 63 28.18 -1.48 6.54
N SER A 64 29.14 -1.14 7.42
CA SER A 64 28.95 -0.04 8.37
C SER A 64 28.83 1.35 7.71
N ALA A 65 29.48 1.54 6.55
CA ALA A 65 29.46 2.82 5.85
C ALA A 65 28.28 2.92 4.86
N THR A 66 27.95 1.83 4.17
CA THR A 66 26.92 1.83 3.11
C THR A 66 25.55 1.38 3.61
N GLY A 67 25.48 0.71 4.75
CA GLY A 67 24.28 0.05 5.21
C GLY A 67 23.85 -1.14 4.33
N GLN A 68 24.75 -1.70 3.52
CA GLN A 68 24.43 -2.78 2.57
C GLN A 68 25.43 -3.92 2.66
N THR A 69 24.96 -5.13 2.44
CA THR A 69 25.81 -6.30 2.24
C THR A 69 26.51 -6.23 0.90
N PHE A 70 27.75 -6.73 0.84
CA PHE A 70 28.53 -6.78 -0.38
C PHE A 70 27.98 -7.87 -1.31
N THR A 71 27.21 -7.48 -2.31
CA THR A 71 26.45 -8.35 -3.23
C THR A 71 26.81 -8.12 -4.68
N ASN A 72 26.26 -8.92 -5.59
CA ASN A 72 26.40 -8.72 -7.03
C ASN A 72 25.71 -7.42 -7.48
N GLY A 73 26.24 -6.82 -8.57
CA GLY A 73 25.65 -5.63 -9.19
C GLY A 73 26.05 -4.30 -8.56
N LEU A 74 26.89 -4.31 -7.52
CA LEU A 74 27.40 -3.10 -6.88
C LEU A 74 28.54 -2.49 -7.68
N GLN A 75 28.46 -1.18 -7.93
CA GLN A 75 29.62 -0.41 -8.38
C GLN A 75 30.52 -0.12 -7.19
N VAL A 76 31.72 -0.67 -7.23
CA VAL A 76 32.70 -0.57 -6.14
C VAL A 76 34.01 0.02 -6.62
N GLN A 77 34.71 0.71 -5.72
CA GLN A 77 36.05 1.13 -5.92
C GLN A 77 36.95 0.39 -4.95
N LEU A 78 37.89 -0.42 -5.51
CA LEU A 78 38.75 -1.33 -4.77
C LEU A 78 40.20 -0.98 -4.99
N LEU A 79 40.97 -0.99 -3.93
CA LEU A 79 42.45 -0.93 -4.02
C LEU A 79 42.97 -2.32 -4.24
N VAL A 80 43.49 -2.60 -5.44
CA VAL A 80 43.89 -3.94 -5.86
C VAL A 80 45.35 -4.01 -6.26
N GLY A 81 45.95 -5.17 -6.05
CA GLY A 81 47.19 -5.57 -6.67
C GLY A 81 46.95 -6.60 -7.76
N VAL A 82 47.70 -6.51 -8.84
CA VAL A 82 47.55 -7.44 -9.97
C VAL A 82 48.55 -8.60 -9.78
N HIS A 83 48.00 -9.83 -9.73
CA HIS A 83 48.80 -11.04 -9.54
C HIS A 83 48.52 -12.05 -10.67
N PHE A 84 49.54 -12.81 -11.00
CA PHE A 84 49.45 -13.89 -11.97
C PHE A 84 49.86 -15.22 -11.32
N HIS A 85 49.01 -16.22 -11.49
CA HIS A 85 49.28 -17.57 -11.03
C HIS A 85 49.27 -18.51 -12.25
N GLU A 86 50.25 -19.40 -12.31
CA GLU A 86 50.46 -20.29 -13.48
C GLU A 86 49.23 -21.17 -13.79
N GLN A 87 48.46 -21.61 -12.76
CA GLN A 87 47.26 -22.45 -12.93
C GLN A 87 45.98 -21.65 -13.02
N PHE A 88 45.87 -20.54 -12.32
CA PHE A 88 44.61 -19.79 -12.17
C PHE A 88 44.55 -18.51 -13.03
N GLY A 89 45.66 -18.16 -13.70
CA GLY A 89 45.73 -16.99 -14.53
C GLY A 89 45.83 -15.68 -13.73
N LEU A 90 45.41 -14.59 -14.36
CA LEU A 90 45.43 -13.26 -13.78
C LEU A 90 44.29 -13.09 -12.78
N TYR A 91 44.57 -12.53 -11.61
CA TYR A 91 43.58 -12.19 -10.59
C TYR A 91 43.98 -10.90 -9.87
N LEU A 92 42.99 -10.28 -9.22
CA LEU A 92 43.17 -9.05 -8.45
C LEU A 92 43.10 -9.37 -6.95
N ASP A 93 44.11 -8.98 -6.22
CA ASP A 93 44.15 -9.08 -4.76
C ASP A 93 43.63 -7.78 -4.16
N VAL A 94 42.58 -7.82 -3.34
CA VAL A 94 41.93 -6.66 -2.78
C VAL A 94 42.53 -6.32 -1.42
N TYR A 95 43.09 -5.12 -1.31
CA TYR A 95 43.72 -4.59 -0.09
C TYR A 95 42.81 -3.63 0.69
N ASP A 96 42.00 -2.84 -0.03
CA ASP A 96 41.09 -1.88 0.59
C ASP A 96 39.89 -1.63 -0.34
N LEU A 97 38.86 -0.99 0.19
CA LEU A 97 37.67 -0.54 -0.56
C LEU A 97 37.25 0.85 -0.10
N ASP A 98 36.70 1.62 -1.05
CA ASP A 98 36.12 2.93 -0.78
C ASP A 98 34.59 2.84 -0.83
N PRO A 99 33.89 2.88 0.34
CA PRO A 99 32.44 2.85 0.39
C PRO A 99 31.79 4.10 -0.18
N THR A 100 32.49 5.25 -0.16
CA THR A 100 31.94 6.55 -0.59
C THR A 100 31.66 6.57 -2.09
N PHE A 101 32.43 5.84 -2.86
CA PHE A 101 32.23 5.66 -4.30
C PHE A 101 30.88 4.94 -4.57
N THR A 102 30.62 3.85 -3.87
CA THR A 102 29.37 3.09 -4.01
C THR A 102 28.17 3.95 -3.61
N LEU A 103 28.25 4.67 -2.51
CA LEU A 103 27.19 5.60 -2.07
C LEU A 103 26.92 6.70 -3.11
N GLY A 104 27.99 7.25 -3.70
CA GLY A 104 27.89 8.24 -4.77
C GLY A 104 27.18 7.71 -6.02
N ASP A 105 27.52 6.49 -6.45
CA ASP A 105 26.88 5.83 -7.59
C ASP A 105 25.40 5.55 -7.33
N MET A 106 25.05 5.07 -6.15
CA MET A 106 23.66 4.83 -5.74
C MET A 106 22.84 6.13 -5.74
N ALA A 107 23.40 7.21 -5.17
CA ALA A 107 22.75 8.51 -5.16
C ALA A 107 22.53 9.07 -6.59
N ARG A 108 23.52 8.85 -7.48
CA ARG A 108 23.44 9.21 -8.90
C ARG A 108 22.31 8.43 -9.60
N LYS A 109 22.31 7.10 -9.51
CA LYS A 109 21.28 6.22 -10.12
C LYS A 109 19.88 6.59 -9.63
N ARG A 110 19.73 6.83 -8.34
CA ARG A 110 18.46 7.28 -7.74
C ARG A 110 18.00 8.62 -8.32
N ARG A 111 18.90 9.58 -8.49
CA ARG A 111 18.58 10.88 -9.09
C ARG A 111 18.15 10.71 -10.54
N GLU A 112 18.88 9.94 -11.34
CA GLU A 112 18.55 9.63 -12.73
C GLU A 112 17.16 8.98 -12.86
N THR A 113 16.85 8.01 -12.00
CA THR A 113 15.52 7.38 -11.95
C THR A 113 14.43 8.41 -11.65
N LEU A 114 14.62 9.26 -10.64
CA LEU A 114 13.64 10.29 -10.28
C LEU A 114 13.44 11.32 -11.41
N GLU A 115 14.51 11.75 -12.06
CA GLU A 115 14.44 12.70 -13.18
C GLU A 115 13.73 12.09 -14.40
N ARG A 116 13.96 10.80 -14.68
CA ARG A 116 13.26 10.09 -15.74
C ARG A 116 11.78 9.96 -15.45
N LEU A 117 11.41 9.55 -14.23
CA LEU A 117 10.01 9.45 -13.79
C LEU A 117 9.29 10.81 -13.83
N ARG A 118 10.00 11.91 -13.49
CA ARG A 118 9.46 13.27 -13.60
C ARG A 118 9.20 13.66 -15.05
N ARG A 119 10.15 13.42 -15.93
CA ARG A 119 10.00 13.71 -17.38
C ARG A 119 8.84 12.96 -18.01
N GLU A 120 8.58 11.74 -17.54
CA GLU A 120 7.45 10.93 -17.99
C GLU A 120 6.13 11.24 -17.27
N GLY A 121 6.12 12.15 -16.30
CA GLY A 121 4.91 12.52 -15.54
C GLY A 121 4.40 11.43 -14.60
N LEU A 122 5.23 10.45 -14.23
CA LEU A 122 4.82 9.26 -13.47
C LEU A 122 4.79 9.45 -11.96
N ILE A 123 5.42 10.50 -11.42
CA ILE A 123 5.60 10.66 -9.95
C ILE A 123 4.28 10.76 -9.20
N ASP A 124 3.29 11.42 -9.78
CA ASP A 124 2.03 11.70 -9.10
C ASP A 124 0.85 10.86 -9.61
N CYS A 125 1.10 9.92 -10.54
CA CYS A 125 0.04 9.06 -11.10
C CYS A 125 -0.71 8.27 -10.03
N GLN A 126 0.01 7.66 -9.09
CA GLN A 126 -0.60 6.90 -8.00
C GLN A 126 -1.41 7.79 -7.05
N LYS A 127 -0.94 9.00 -6.76
CA LYS A 127 -1.62 9.95 -5.87
C LYS A 127 -2.93 10.46 -6.45
N SER A 128 -3.09 10.42 -7.77
CA SER A 128 -4.34 10.79 -8.46
C SER A 128 -5.42 9.73 -8.36
N LEU A 129 -5.08 8.49 -8.00
CA LEU A 129 -6.04 7.42 -7.81
C LEU A 129 -6.83 7.65 -6.52
N SER A 130 -8.12 7.32 -6.56
CA SER A 130 -8.93 7.32 -5.34
C SER A 130 -8.76 6.00 -4.59
N LEU A 131 -8.47 6.07 -3.31
CA LEU A 131 -8.52 4.90 -2.46
C LEU A 131 -9.99 4.46 -2.30
N GLY A 132 -10.33 3.25 -2.75
CA GLY A 132 -11.69 2.70 -2.66
C GLY A 132 -12.21 2.74 -1.22
N ARG A 133 -13.52 2.93 -1.05
CA ARG A 133 -14.16 2.92 0.27
C ARG A 133 -15.40 2.04 0.22
N PRO A 134 -15.56 1.10 1.15
CA PRO A 134 -14.65 0.70 2.23
C PRO A 134 -13.53 -0.24 1.74
N LEU A 135 -12.32 -0.09 2.31
CA LEU A 135 -11.22 -1.01 2.05
C LEU A 135 -11.53 -2.39 2.65
N ARG A 136 -11.56 -3.42 1.82
CA ARG A 136 -11.88 -4.80 2.23
C ARG A 136 -10.91 -5.83 1.69
N HIS A 137 -10.72 -5.83 0.38
CA HIS A 137 -9.92 -6.79 -0.35
C HIS A 137 -8.55 -6.19 -0.61
N ILE A 138 -7.52 -6.73 0.00
CA ILE A 138 -6.16 -6.19 -0.05
C ILE A 138 -5.22 -7.27 -0.57
N ALA A 139 -4.55 -6.99 -1.67
CA ALA A 139 -3.44 -7.79 -2.15
C ALA A 139 -2.16 -7.34 -1.41
N VAL A 140 -1.43 -8.27 -0.84
CA VAL A 140 -0.20 -7.97 -0.10
C VAL A 140 0.98 -8.62 -0.80
N ILE A 141 1.96 -7.84 -1.20
CA ILE A 141 3.22 -8.31 -1.76
C ILE A 141 4.27 -8.28 -0.65
N SER A 142 4.78 -9.44 -0.27
CA SER A 142 5.80 -9.58 0.76
C SER A 142 6.49 -10.95 0.66
N SER A 143 7.56 -11.14 1.42
CA SER A 143 8.11 -12.47 1.62
C SER A 143 7.27 -13.22 2.65
N SER A 144 6.92 -14.48 2.36
CA SER A 144 6.13 -15.33 3.26
C SER A 144 6.82 -15.60 4.60
N SER A 145 8.15 -15.58 4.63
CA SER A 145 8.99 -15.81 5.82
C SER A 145 9.40 -14.50 6.52
N ALA A 146 9.04 -13.34 6.00
CA ALA A 146 9.45 -12.06 6.57
C ALA A 146 8.70 -11.74 7.88
N ALA A 147 9.42 -11.32 8.91
CA ALA A 147 8.85 -10.84 10.16
C ALA A 147 7.79 -9.73 9.92
N GLY A 148 8.03 -8.83 8.97
CA GLY A 148 7.09 -7.76 8.64
C GLY A 148 5.74 -8.23 8.10
N TRP A 149 5.68 -9.35 7.39
CA TRP A 149 4.41 -9.99 7.05
C TRP A 149 3.70 -10.53 8.30
N GLY A 150 4.47 -11.19 9.19
CA GLY A 150 3.94 -11.69 10.46
C GLY A 150 3.36 -10.56 11.32
N ASP A 151 4.11 -9.47 11.48
CA ASP A 151 3.69 -8.31 12.27
C ASP A 151 2.45 -7.63 11.66
N PHE A 152 2.45 -7.39 10.34
CA PHE A 152 1.32 -6.82 9.62
C PHE A 152 0.07 -7.69 9.75
N SER A 153 0.18 -8.98 9.46
CA SER A 153 -0.96 -9.89 9.50
C SER A 153 -1.52 -10.06 10.90
N SER A 154 -0.67 -10.17 11.92
CA SER A 154 -1.07 -10.26 13.33
C SER A 154 -1.81 -8.99 13.78
N HIS A 155 -1.34 -7.82 13.37
CA HIS A 155 -1.97 -6.54 13.70
C HIS A 155 -3.37 -6.42 13.10
N ILE A 156 -3.53 -6.78 11.82
CA ILE A 156 -4.84 -6.83 11.15
C ILE A 156 -5.75 -7.91 11.77
N GLN A 157 -5.20 -9.07 12.12
CA GLN A 157 -5.96 -10.17 12.68
C GLN A 157 -6.48 -9.87 14.10
N ALA A 158 -5.72 -9.13 14.89
CA ALA A 158 -6.18 -8.66 16.21
C ALA A 158 -7.45 -7.79 16.13
N ALA A 159 -7.65 -7.07 15.05
CA ALA A 159 -8.82 -6.23 14.81
C ALA A 159 -9.92 -6.92 13.97
N ARG A 160 -9.79 -8.21 13.65
CA ARG A 160 -10.65 -8.94 12.69
C ARG A 160 -12.14 -8.97 13.09
N GLU A 161 -12.42 -9.06 14.38
CA GLU A 161 -13.82 -9.07 14.86
C GLU A 161 -14.53 -7.75 14.58
N GLN A 162 -13.82 -6.64 14.68
CA GLN A 162 -14.34 -5.30 14.44
C GLN A 162 -14.25 -4.90 12.96
N TRP A 163 -13.11 -5.24 12.32
CA TRP A 163 -12.78 -4.84 10.94
C TRP A 163 -12.30 -6.04 10.12
N PRO A 164 -13.20 -6.81 9.49
CA PRO A 164 -12.81 -7.93 8.65
C PRO A 164 -12.17 -7.42 7.36
N PHE A 165 -10.87 -7.72 7.17
CA PHE A 165 -10.15 -7.58 5.92
C PHE A 165 -9.94 -8.94 5.27
N LEU A 166 -10.02 -8.99 3.95
CA LEU A 166 -9.59 -10.13 3.15
C LEU A 166 -8.19 -9.82 2.61
N LEU A 167 -7.21 -10.47 3.20
CA LEU A 167 -5.82 -10.34 2.81
C LEU A 167 -5.43 -11.52 1.92
N GLN A 168 -4.88 -11.23 0.75
CA GLN A 168 -4.26 -12.22 -0.13
C GLN A 168 -2.78 -11.94 -0.25
N LEU A 169 -1.94 -12.86 0.20
CA LEU A 169 -0.49 -12.75 0.07
C LEU A 169 -0.04 -13.20 -1.32
N TYR A 170 0.76 -12.39 -1.96
CA TYR A 170 1.51 -12.67 -3.18
C TYR A 170 2.99 -12.70 -2.81
N PRO A 171 3.58 -13.91 -2.70
CA PRO A 171 4.95 -14.05 -2.24
C PRO A 171 5.93 -13.46 -3.26
N ALA A 172 6.83 -12.61 -2.78
CA ALA A 172 7.89 -12.05 -3.60
C ALA A 172 9.20 -11.95 -2.81
N LEU A 173 10.31 -11.97 -3.54
CA LEU A 173 11.62 -11.70 -2.97
C LEU A 173 11.70 -10.23 -2.61
N MET A 174 12.11 -9.92 -1.37
CA MET A 174 12.20 -8.55 -0.85
C MET A 174 13.64 -8.06 -0.70
N GLN A 175 14.63 -8.88 -1.09
CA GLN A 175 16.05 -8.55 -1.01
C GLN A 175 16.86 -9.38 -2.01
N GLY A 176 18.01 -8.86 -2.43
CA GLY A 176 18.95 -9.51 -3.34
C GLY A 176 18.56 -9.40 -4.82
N GLU A 177 19.35 -10.11 -5.65
CA GLU A 177 19.10 -10.20 -7.09
C GLU A 177 17.75 -10.84 -7.36
N GLY A 178 16.97 -10.27 -8.28
CA GLY A 178 15.63 -10.78 -8.62
C GLY A 178 14.48 -10.15 -7.84
N THR A 179 14.72 -9.28 -6.86
CA THR A 179 13.65 -8.59 -6.12
C THR A 179 12.73 -7.82 -7.07
N THR A 180 13.28 -7.02 -7.97
CA THR A 180 12.51 -6.26 -8.96
C THR A 180 11.63 -7.17 -9.82
N THR A 181 12.21 -8.22 -10.40
CA THR A 181 11.47 -9.17 -11.26
C THR A 181 10.41 -9.94 -10.51
N SER A 182 10.67 -10.32 -9.25
CA SER A 182 9.72 -11.02 -8.40
C SER A 182 8.52 -10.15 -8.04
N ILE A 183 8.74 -8.87 -7.67
CA ILE A 183 7.65 -7.94 -7.37
C ILE A 183 6.84 -7.62 -8.64
N LEU A 184 7.49 -7.44 -9.79
CA LEU A 184 6.81 -7.25 -11.07
C LEU A 184 5.94 -8.46 -11.46
N SER A 185 6.40 -9.67 -11.17
CA SER A 185 5.60 -10.90 -11.35
C SER A 185 4.39 -10.91 -10.45
N ALA A 186 4.55 -10.60 -9.16
CA ALA A 186 3.44 -10.51 -8.21
C ALA A 186 2.40 -9.45 -8.62
N LEU A 187 2.82 -8.29 -9.11
CA LEU A 187 1.91 -7.27 -9.64
C LEU A 187 1.11 -7.77 -10.86
N ARG A 188 1.75 -8.55 -11.76
CA ARG A 188 1.05 -9.17 -12.90
C ARG A 188 0.06 -10.25 -12.44
N GLU A 189 0.44 -11.08 -11.48
CA GLU A 189 -0.44 -12.11 -10.90
C GLU A 189 -1.68 -11.47 -10.25
N ILE A 190 -1.53 -10.37 -9.51
CA ILE A 190 -2.64 -9.62 -8.95
C ILE A 190 -3.57 -9.12 -10.05
N ALA A 191 -3.02 -8.55 -11.12
CA ALA A 191 -3.82 -8.06 -12.26
C ALA A 191 -4.56 -9.18 -12.99
N GLN A 192 -4.01 -10.39 -13.02
CA GLN A 192 -4.58 -11.57 -13.70
C GLN A 192 -5.50 -12.41 -12.80
N SER A 193 -5.52 -12.17 -11.50
CA SER A 193 -6.26 -12.99 -10.53
C SER A 193 -7.78 -12.96 -10.71
N GLY A 194 -8.32 -11.97 -11.42
CA GLY A 194 -9.76 -11.76 -11.54
C GLY A 194 -10.45 -11.30 -10.25
N ILE A 195 -9.71 -11.09 -9.17
CA ILE A 195 -10.23 -10.61 -7.89
C ILE A 195 -10.19 -9.08 -7.89
N ALA A 196 -11.31 -8.46 -7.53
CA ALA A 196 -11.37 -7.01 -7.36
C ALA A 196 -10.74 -6.61 -6.02
N TYR A 197 -9.49 -6.14 -6.07
CA TYR A 197 -8.80 -5.58 -4.91
C TYR A 197 -9.07 -4.07 -4.79
N ASP A 198 -9.15 -3.58 -3.57
CA ASP A 198 -9.30 -2.14 -3.28
C ASP A 198 -7.95 -1.41 -3.30
N CYS A 199 -6.89 -2.09 -2.89
CA CYS A 199 -5.51 -1.61 -2.97
C CYS A 199 -4.50 -2.75 -2.95
N VAL A 200 -3.26 -2.43 -3.30
CA VAL A 200 -2.10 -3.31 -3.15
C VAL A 200 -1.22 -2.75 -2.04
N VAL A 201 -0.73 -3.62 -1.18
CA VAL A 201 0.20 -3.31 -0.10
C VAL A 201 1.54 -3.96 -0.43
N LEU A 202 2.60 -3.19 -0.49
CA LEU A 202 3.96 -3.66 -0.67
C LEU A 202 4.72 -3.43 0.63
N ILE A 203 4.98 -4.49 1.37
CA ILE A 203 5.65 -4.43 2.66
C ILE A 203 6.88 -5.30 2.70
N ARG A 204 7.89 -4.78 3.39
CA ARG A 204 9.11 -5.50 3.72
C ARG A 204 9.24 -5.62 5.23
N GLY A 205 9.66 -6.78 5.72
CA GLY A 205 10.01 -6.98 7.12
C GLY A 205 11.37 -6.38 7.45
N GLY A 206 11.56 -6.01 8.70
CA GLY A 206 12.87 -5.65 9.22
C GLY A 206 13.81 -6.86 9.13
N GLY A 207 14.94 -6.67 8.48
CA GLY A 207 16.08 -7.57 8.43
C GLY A 207 17.32 -6.71 8.47
N ALA A 208 18.49 -7.31 8.72
CA ALA A 208 19.74 -6.60 8.67
C ALA A 208 19.87 -5.87 7.33
N GLU A 209 20.16 -4.60 7.42
CA GLU A 209 20.54 -3.63 6.39
C GLU A 209 19.72 -3.63 5.09
N ILE A 210 19.16 -2.48 4.80
CA ILE A 210 18.15 -2.26 3.79
C ILE A 210 18.82 -2.15 2.43
N ASP A 211 18.71 -3.18 1.62
CA ASP A 211 19.00 -3.07 0.19
C ASP A 211 17.87 -2.33 -0.52
N PHE A 212 18.00 -1.01 -0.64
CA PHE A 212 17.04 -0.15 -1.35
C PHE A 212 17.22 -0.15 -2.86
N MET A 213 18.29 -0.69 -3.40
CA MET A 213 18.61 -0.59 -4.83
C MET A 213 17.49 -1.13 -5.71
N ALA A 214 16.88 -2.24 -5.31
CA ALA A 214 15.76 -2.82 -6.05
C ALA A 214 14.53 -1.87 -6.09
N PHE A 215 14.29 -1.14 -4.99
CA PHE A 215 13.17 -0.20 -4.85
C PHE A 215 13.45 1.18 -5.47
N ASP A 216 14.68 1.43 -5.86
CA ASP A 216 15.09 2.61 -6.62
C ASP A 216 15.17 2.33 -8.13
N SER A 217 14.91 1.09 -8.57
CA SER A 217 14.95 0.73 -9.98
C SER A 217 13.83 1.41 -10.76
N TYR A 218 14.16 1.93 -11.95
CA TYR A 218 13.18 2.60 -12.81
C TYR A 218 12.03 1.65 -13.21
N GLU A 219 12.33 0.40 -13.51
CA GLU A 219 11.34 -0.59 -13.96
C GLU A 219 10.25 -0.82 -12.92
N LEU A 220 10.66 -1.04 -11.65
CA LEU A 220 9.72 -1.23 -10.55
C LEU A 220 8.91 0.04 -10.28
N CYS A 221 9.59 1.20 -10.20
CA CYS A 221 8.93 2.47 -9.90
C CYS A 221 7.94 2.88 -11.00
N ALA A 222 8.28 2.66 -12.27
CA ALA A 222 7.38 2.92 -13.38
C ALA A 222 6.17 1.96 -13.38
N ALA A 223 6.38 0.69 -13.03
CA ALA A 223 5.30 -0.28 -12.88
C ALA A 223 4.35 0.10 -11.73
N ILE A 224 4.89 0.49 -10.57
CA ILE A 224 4.11 1.01 -9.44
C ILE A 224 3.30 2.24 -9.89
N ALA A 225 3.95 3.21 -10.52
CA ALA A 225 3.31 4.46 -10.93
C ALA A 225 2.14 4.26 -11.90
N ARG A 226 2.28 3.30 -12.82
CA ARG A 226 1.27 2.99 -13.85
C ARG A 226 0.23 1.97 -13.41
N TYR A 227 0.37 1.42 -12.20
CA TYR A 227 -0.53 0.38 -11.74
C TYR A 227 -1.94 0.95 -11.51
N PRO A 228 -3.02 0.24 -11.95
CA PRO A 228 -4.38 0.80 -11.92
C PRO A 228 -5.00 0.86 -10.53
N LEU A 229 -4.46 0.13 -9.55
CA LEU A 229 -4.90 0.15 -8.17
C LEU A 229 -3.96 0.99 -7.31
N PRO A 230 -4.45 1.65 -6.25
CA PRO A 230 -3.61 2.34 -5.29
C PRO A 230 -2.60 1.38 -4.65
N ILE A 231 -1.32 1.75 -4.66
CA ILE A 231 -0.25 0.98 -4.02
C ILE A 231 0.20 1.70 -2.75
N ILE A 232 0.12 1.00 -1.62
CA ILE A 232 0.59 1.47 -0.32
C ILE A 232 1.90 0.75 -0.02
N VAL A 233 2.94 1.52 0.26
CA VAL A 233 4.28 1.00 0.50
C VAL A 233 4.64 1.12 1.97
N GLY A 234 5.19 0.06 2.54
CA GLY A 234 5.69 0.00 3.91
C GLY A 234 7.08 -0.65 3.95
N ILE A 235 8.05 -0.03 3.26
CA ILE A 235 9.41 -0.56 3.09
C ILE A 235 10.41 0.25 3.90
N GLY A 236 10.15 1.54 4.07
CA GLY A 236 11.09 2.54 4.52
C GLY A 236 11.47 2.47 6.00
N HIS A 237 12.61 3.09 6.31
CA HIS A 237 13.06 3.45 7.66
C HIS A 237 12.99 4.96 7.85
N GLU A 238 13.16 5.44 9.09
CA GLU A 238 13.04 6.89 9.41
C GLU A 238 14.00 7.78 8.64
N ARG A 239 15.14 7.26 8.20
CA ARG A 239 16.22 8.02 7.58
C ARG A 239 16.28 7.95 6.06
N ASP A 240 15.75 6.87 5.45
CA ASP A 240 15.91 6.64 4.02
C ASP A 240 14.56 6.34 3.34
N THR A 241 14.20 7.18 2.37
CA THR A 241 13.02 7.00 1.52
C THR A 241 13.45 6.50 0.15
N SER A 242 12.93 5.38 -0.34
CA SER A 242 13.19 4.88 -1.70
C SER A 242 12.45 5.67 -2.79
N VAL A 243 12.81 5.47 -4.06
CA VAL A 243 12.03 6.03 -5.18
C VAL A 243 10.63 5.41 -5.24
N ALA A 244 10.49 4.12 -4.90
CA ALA A 244 9.19 3.46 -4.79
C ALA A 244 8.27 4.17 -3.79
N ASP A 245 8.80 4.63 -2.65
CA ASP A 245 8.04 5.41 -1.66
C ASP A 245 7.50 6.72 -2.24
N ARG A 246 8.26 7.36 -3.15
CA ARG A 246 7.86 8.63 -3.75
C ARG A 246 6.77 8.51 -4.81
N VAL A 247 6.75 7.41 -5.55
CA VAL A 247 5.76 7.16 -6.60
C VAL A 247 4.51 6.46 -6.11
N ALA A 248 4.55 5.84 -4.93
CA ALA A 248 3.43 5.15 -4.32
C ALA A 248 2.27 6.11 -3.98
N HIS A 249 1.07 5.55 -3.86
CA HIS A 249 -0.11 6.28 -3.41
C HIS A 249 0.06 6.77 -1.96
N HIS A 250 0.49 5.88 -1.07
CA HIS A 250 0.91 6.19 0.30
C HIS A 250 2.21 5.46 0.61
N SER A 251 3.11 6.17 1.29
CA SER A 251 4.33 5.60 1.85
C SER A 251 4.29 5.70 3.36
N LEU A 252 4.52 4.59 4.02
CA LEU A 252 4.54 4.43 5.46
C LEU A 252 5.84 3.76 5.89
N LYS A 253 6.28 4.03 7.11
CA LYS A 253 7.62 3.65 7.56
C LYS A 253 7.79 2.15 7.85
N THR A 254 6.72 1.48 8.25
CA THR A 254 6.77 0.09 8.70
C THR A 254 5.53 -0.69 8.27
N PRO A 255 5.61 -2.03 8.20
CA PRO A 255 4.45 -2.88 7.97
C PRO A 255 3.33 -2.66 8.99
N THR A 256 3.67 -2.44 10.27
CA THR A 256 2.71 -2.14 11.33
C THR A 256 2.01 -0.79 11.11
N ALA A 257 2.74 0.23 10.66
CA ALA A 257 2.15 1.52 10.29
C ALA A 257 1.18 1.40 9.09
N VAL A 258 1.45 0.49 8.15
CA VAL A 258 0.52 0.19 7.06
C VAL A 258 -0.75 -0.47 7.59
N ALA A 259 -0.63 -1.44 8.51
CA ALA A 259 -1.78 -2.06 9.16
C ALA A 259 -2.63 -1.02 9.90
N GLU A 260 -1.99 -0.16 10.69
CA GLU A 260 -2.66 0.92 11.42
C GLU A 260 -3.36 1.91 10.47
N PHE A 261 -2.73 2.28 9.36
CA PHE A 261 -3.35 3.14 8.34
C PHE A 261 -4.64 2.54 7.78
N LEU A 262 -4.63 1.23 7.47
CA LEU A 262 -5.80 0.52 6.97
C LEU A 262 -6.93 0.47 8.00
N LEU A 263 -6.61 0.16 9.26
CA LEU A 263 -7.57 0.14 10.37
C LEU A 263 -8.18 1.53 10.62
N ASN A 264 -7.35 2.56 10.68
CA ASN A 264 -7.78 3.95 10.86
C ASN A 264 -8.66 4.43 9.69
N SER A 265 -8.42 3.95 8.46
CA SER A 265 -9.28 4.25 7.32
C SER A 265 -10.69 3.69 7.53
N ARG A 266 -10.81 2.44 7.98
CA ARG A 266 -12.10 1.80 8.29
C ARG A 266 -12.84 2.49 9.44
N GLU A 267 -12.12 2.83 10.50
CA GLU A 267 -12.69 3.52 11.65
C GLU A 267 -13.24 4.90 11.28
N ARG A 268 -12.53 5.66 10.44
CA ARG A 268 -13.01 6.95 9.93
C ARG A 268 -14.31 6.81 9.13
N GLU A 269 -14.40 5.80 8.27
CA GLU A 269 -15.60 5.54 7.49
C GLU A 269 -16.78 5.16 8.37
N TRP A 270 -16.57 4.29 9.35
CA TRP A 270 -17.59 3.90 10.32
C TRP A 270 -18.08 5.10 11.12
N THR A 271 -17.17 5.93 11.59
CA THR A 271 -17.49 7.16 12.33
C THR A 271 -18.32 8.11 11.47
N LEU A 272 -18.00 8.24 10.17
CA LEU A 272 -18.77 9.06 9.23
C LEU A 272 -20.18 8.50 9.05
N LEU A 273 -20.32 7.21 8.82
CA LEU A 273 -21.62 6.54 8.68
C LEU A 273 -22.48 6.70 9.93
N ARG A 274 -21.88 6.53 11.10
CA ARG A 274 -22.57 6.73 12.39
C ARG A 274 -23.06 8.17 12.54
N LYS A 275 -22.21 9.17 12.26
CA LYS A 275 -22.60 10.59 12.31
C LYS A 275 -23.75 10.90 11.33
N LEU A 276 -23.72 10.34 10.12
CA LEU A 276 -24.79 10.52 9.14
C LEU A 276 -26.10 9.88 9.60
N SER A 277 -26.02 8.68 10.17
CA SER A 277 -27.20 8.00 10.76
C SER A 277 -27.81 8.80 11.90
N GLU A 278 -26.99 9.30 12.84
CA GLU A 278 -27.44 10.14 13.93
C GLU A 278 -28.08 11.45 13.45
N ARG A 279 -27.50 12.09 12.41
CA ARG A 279 -28.10 13.29 11.80
C ARG A 279 -29.44 13.00 11.16
N LEU A 280 -29.55 11.88 10.45
CA LEU A 280 -30.80 11.45 9.84
C LEU A 280 -31.89 11.23 10.89
N GLN A 281 -31.58 10.50 11.96
CA GLN A 281 -32.50 10.25 13.07
C GLN A 281 -32.98 11.56 13.71
N ARG A 282 -32.05 12.48 14.00
CA ARG A 282 -32.43 13.81 14.56
C ARG A 282 -33.32 14.61 13.62
N SER A 283 -33.04 14.60 12.32
CA SER A 283 -33.86 15.30 11.33
C SER A 283 -35.28 14.74 11.25
N VAL A 284 -35.41 13.40 11.36
CA VAL A 284 -36.74 12.76 11.39
C VAL A 284 -37.52 13.14 12.64
N VAL A 285 -36.88 13.12 13.82
CA VAL A 285 -37.53 13.53 15.08
C VAL A 285 -37.99 14.98 15.05
N LEU A 286 -37.09 15.90 14.63
CA LEU A 286 -37.43 17.33 14.52
C LEU A 286 -38.59 17.56 13.53
N MET A 287 -38.65 16.83 12.45
CA MET A 287 -39.74 16.92 11.47
C MET A 287 -41.05 16.41 12.04
N GLN A 288 -41.03 15.30 12.82
CA GLN A 288 -42.18 14.81 13.52
C GLN A 288 -42.73 15.79 14.57
N ASP A 289 -41.83 16.36 15.39
CA ASP A 289 -42.18 17.37 16.41
C ASP A 289 -42.80 18.63 15.78
N TYR A 290 -42.21 19.11 14.68
CA TYR A 290 -42.76 20.26 13.94
C TYR A 290 -44.17 19.99 13.46
N HIS A 291 -44.41 18.82 12.87
CA HIS A 291 -45.73 18.46 12.38
C HIS A 291 -46.77 18.24 13.50
N LEU A 292 -46.32 17.68 14.66
CA LEU A 292 -47.19 17.54 15.83
C LEU A 292 -47.58 18.91 16.42
N VAL A 293 -46.65 19.86 16.52
CA VAL A 293 -46.93 21.22 16.99
C VAL A 293 -47.86 21.94 16.02
N LEU A 294 -47.70 21.79 14.70
CA LEU A 294 -48.57 22.35 13.68
C LEU A 294 -50.00 21.82 13.81
N LEU A 295 -50.15 20.51 13.97
CA LEU A 295 -51.42 19.81 14.23
C LEU A 295 -52.11 20.31 15.51
N GLN A 296 -51.38 20.42 16.61
CA GLN A 296 -51.91 20.94 17.89
C GLN A 296 -52.37 22.40 17.77
N ARG A 297 -51.60 23.23 17.06
CA ARG A 297 -52.04 24.64 16.78
C ARG A 297 -53.33 24.68 15.94
N LEU A 298 -53.40 23.84 14.91
CA LEU A 298 -54.61 23.77 14.08
C LEU A 298 -55.83 23.30 14.88
N VAL A 299 -55.65 22.25 15.74
CA VAL A 299 -56.70 21.74 16.62
C VAL A 299 -57.16 22.79 17.66
N HIS A 300 -56.24 23.61 18.17
CA HIS A 300 -56.57 24.63 19.18
C HIS A 300 -57.18 25.92 18.55
N HIS A 301 -56.74 26.32 17.37
CA HIS A 301 -57.30 27.53 16.74
C HIS A 301 -58.65 27.31 16.06
N LEU A 302 -58.96 26.11 15.60
CA LEU A 302 -60.24 25.81 14.97
C LEU A 302 -61.47 26.07 15.87
N PRO A 303 -61.49 25.63 17.15
CA PRO A 303 -62.64 25.89 18.04
C PRO A 303 -62.83 27.37 18.38
N ILE A 304 -61.68 28.10 18.47
CA ILE A 304 -61.72 29.55 18.78
C ILE A 304 -62.29 30.33 17.61
N ALA A 305 -61.83 30.03 16.37
CA ALA A 305 -62.35 30.69 15.16
C ALA A 305 -63.86 30.40 14.92
N ILE A 306 -64.31 29.21 15.25
CA ILE A 306 -65.71 28.85 15.15
C ILE A 306 -66.58 29.65 16.20
N LYS A 307 -66.02 29.87 17.39
CA LYS A 307 -66.72 30.57 18.49
C LYS A 307 -66.84 32.08 18.31
N GLU A 308 -65.93 32.69 17.57
CA GLU A 308 -65.88 34.11 17.28
C GLU A 308 -66.72 34.55 16.06
N SER A 309 -67.05 33.62 15.20
CA SER A 309 -67.85 33.84 13.99
C SER A 309 -69.35 33.89 14.29
N THR A 310 -69.88 35.02 14.26
CA THR A 310 -71.27 35.32 14.62
C THR A 310 -72.32 34.69 13.71
N GLN A 311 -73.55 34.50 14.25
CA GLN A 311 -74.68 33.79 13.67
C GLN A 311 -75.13 34.20 12.25
N GLN A 312 -74.68 35.32 11.72
CA GLN A 312 -75.07 35.80 10.37
C GLN A 312 -74.37 35.10 9.22
N GLU A 313 -73.30 34.38 9.46
CA GLU A 313 -72.56 33.67 8.42
C GLU A 313 -72.57 32.14 8.53
N PHE A 314 -73.51 31.59 9.30
CA PHE A 314 -73.58 30.15 9.55
C PHE A 314 -73.59 29.27 8.26
N PHE A 315 -74.22 29.71 7.20
CA PHE A 315 -74.18 29.00 5.92
C PHE A 315 -72.86 29.12 5.16
N LYS A 316 -72.13 30.22 5.29
CA LYS A 316 -70.80 30.38 4.74
C LYS A 316 -69.79 29.57 5.53
N LEU A 317 -69.98 29.52 6.87
CA LEU A 317 -69.17 28.75 7.78
C LEU A 317 -69.23 27.23 7.50
N GLN A 318 -70.44 26.69 7.31
CA GLN A 318 -70.58 25.27 6.95
C GLN A 318 -69.87 24.91 5.64
N ARG A 319 -69.90 25.82 4.67
CA ARG A 319 -69.23 25.62 3.39
C ARG A 319 -67.69 25.81 3.55
N GLN A 320 -67.26 26.74 4.41
CA GLN A 320 -65.85 26.94 4.74
C GLN A 320 -65.34 25.79 5.62
N GLU A 321 -66.10 25.33 6.59
CA GLU A 321 -65.82 24.19 7.44
C GLU A 321 -65.63 22.91 6.60
N ALA A 322 -66.56 22.62 5.67
CA ALA A 322 -66.43 21.51 4.75
C ALA A 322 -65.21 21.61 3.82
N THR A 323 -64.83 22.82 3.42
CA THR A 323 -63.64 23.09 2.60
C THR A 323 -62.39 22.94 3.41
N LEU A 324 -62.37 23.42 4.67
CA LEU A 324 -61.22 23.28 5.60
C LEU A 324 -60.98 21.81 5.98
N GLN A 325 -62.06 21.07 6.27
CA GLN A 325 -62.00 19.62 6.54
C GLN A 325 -61.44 18.85 5.33
N ARG A 326 -61.88 19.20 4.11
CA ARG A 326 -61.41 18.57 2.88
C ARG A 326 -59.92 18.83 2.63
N THR A 327 -59.47 20.11 2.84
CA THR A 327 -58.08 20.49 2.67
C THR A 327 -57.16 19.88 3.74
N ALA A 328 -57.64 19.81 5.00
CA ALA A 328 -56.88 19.19 6.07
C ALA A 328 -56.71 17.66 5.83
N LEU A 329 -57.79 17.03 5.36
CA LEU A 329 -57.76 15.60 4.98
C LEU A 329 -56.85 15.32 3.77
N MET A 330 -56.89 16.22 2.76
CA MET A 330 -55.96 16.11 1.64
C MET A 330 -54.49 16.35 2.05
N LEU A 331 -54.22 17.35 2.91
CA LEU A 331 -52.89 17.59 3.47
C LEU A 331 -52.41 16.43 4.32
N LEU A 332 -53.28 15.90 5.19
CA LEU A 332 -52.97 14.74 6.01
C LEU A 332 -52.75 13.48 5.15
N ALA A 333 -53.55 13.29 4.09
CA ALA A 333 -53.34 12.20 3.14
C ALA A 333 -51.99 12.36 2.37
N GLN A 334 -51.69 13.59 1.96
CA GLN A 334 -50.43 13.90 1.26
C GLN A 334 -49.21 13.76 2.18
N GLU A 335 -49.27 14.23 3.42
CA GLU A 335 -48.20 14.07 4.40
C GLU A 335 -48.07 12.61 4.89
N ARG A 336 -49.20 11.92 5.08
CA ARG A 336 -49.18 10.48 5.34
C ARG A 336 -48.54 9.69 4.21
N GLN A 337 -48.85 10.04 2.96
CA GLN A 337 -48.22 9.44 1.79
C GLN A 337 -46.71 9.77 1.73
N ARG A 338 -46.34 11.00 2.12
CA ARG A 338 -44.92 11.40 2.23
C ARG A 338 -44.20 10.62 3.33
N ILE A 339 -44.80 10.50 4.50
CA ILE A 339 -44.25 9.75 5.63
C ILE A 339 -44.19 8.25 5.29
N GLU A 340 -45.26 7.70 4.66
CA GLU A 340 -45.28 6.32 4.18
C GLU A 340 -44.21 6.09 3.09
N HIS A 341 -44.02 7.04 2.17
CA HIS A 341 -42.98 6.97 1.17
C HIS A 341 -41.60 7.02 1.79
N CYS A 342 -41.33 7.94 2.71
CA CYS A 342 -40.06 8.00 3.45
C CYS A 342 -39.80 6.73 4.27
N SER A 343 -40.85 6.21 4.94
CA SER A 343 -40.80 4.93 5.68
C SER A 343 -40.58 3.73 4.76
N TYR A 344 -41.21 3.72 3.60
CA TYR A 344 -41.02 2.69 2.58
C TYR A 344 -39.59 2.71 2.03
N VAL A 345 -39.06 3.89 1.68
CA VAL A 345 -37.70 4.02 1.19
C VAL A 345 -36.70 3.58 2.27
N LEU A 346 -36.90 4.00 3.53
CA LEU A 346 -36.07 3.56 4.65
C LEU A 346 -36.11 2.05 4.87
N LYS A 347 -37.33 1.47 4.88
CA LYS A 347 -37.54 0.01 5.02
C LYS A 347 -37.03 -0.79 3.82
N ALA A 348 -37.08 -0.22 2.61
CA ALA A 348 -36.63 -0.89 1.40
C ALA A 348 -35.10 -0.80 1.18
N THR A 349 -34.52 0.29 1.62
CA THR A 349 -33.07 0.52 1.42
C THR A 349 -32.23 -0.08 2.54
N MET A 350 -32.66 0.09 3.80
CA MET A 350 -31.91 -0.45 4.94
C MET A 350 -31.79 -1.99 4.96
N PRO A 351 -32.86 -2.76 4.75
CA PRO A 351 -32.72 -4.22 4.68
C PRO A 351 -31.90 -4.69 3.48
N LYS A 352 -32.04 -4.01 2.32
CA LYS A 352 -31.22 -4.35 1.14
C LYS A 352 -29.75 -4.06 1.38
N LEU A 353 -29.44 -2.96 2.06
CA LEU A 353 -28.08 -2.61 2.45
C LEU A 353 -27.54 -3.64 3.48
N LEU A 354 -28.33 -3.99 4.48
CA LEU A 354 -28.00 -5.03 5.46
C LEU A 354 -27.86 -6.41 4.80
N LEU A 355 -28.75 -6.80 3.90
CA LEU A 355 -28.66 -8.06 3.17
C LEU A 355 -27.48 -8.10 2.20
N SER A 356 -27.14 -6.97 1.54
CA SER A 356 -25.95 -6.91 0.71
C SER A 356 -24.67 -7.04 1.55
N TYR A 357 -24.65 -6.47 2.75
CA TYR A 357 -23.55 -6.64 3.69
C TYR A 357 -23.51 -8.07 4.26
N GLN A 358 -24.67 -8.65 4.60
CA GLN A 358 -24.75 -10.04 5.06
C GLN A 358 -24.37 -11.05 3.98
N SER A 359 -24.87 -10.88 2.73
CA SER A 359 -24.49 -11.75 1.62
C SER A 359 -23.03 -11.63 1.23
N SER A 360 -22.46 -10.41 1.33
CA SER A 360 -21.04 -10.19 1.15
C SER A 360 -20.24 -10.92 2.25
N LEU A 361 -20.65 -10.80 3.51
CA LEU A 361 -20.07 -11.51 4.65
C LEU A 361 -20.18 -13.05 4.50
N GLU A 362 -21.31 -13.56 4.03
CA GLU A 362 -21.50 -14.99 3.79
C GLU A 362 -20.64 -15.50 2.63
N GLN A 363 -20.51 -14.73 1.55
CA GLN A 363 -19.58 -15.03 0.45
C GLN A 363 -18.14 -15.04 0.94
N GLU A 364 -17.77 -14.06 1.78
CA GLU A 364 -16.46 -13.96 2.41
C GLU A 364 -16.20 -15.15 3.34
N GLN A 365 -17.19 -15.51 4.13
CA GLN A 365 -17.12 -16.66 5.02
C GLN A 365 -16.98 -18.00 4.25
N GLN A 366 -17.74 -18.15 3.15
CA GLN A 366 -17.61 -19.32 2.26
C GLN A 366 -16.26 -19.33 1.52
N HIS A 367 -15.74 -18.16 1.15
CA HIS A 367 -14.41 -18.06 0.54
C HIS A 367 -13.32 -18.45 1.55
N LEU A 368 -13.42 -17.94 2.78
CA LEU A 368 -12.53 -18.34 3.89
C LEU A 368 -12.60 -19.85 4.17
N GLN A 369 -13.79 -20.44 4.20
CA GLN A 369 -13.95 -21.88 4.40
C GLN A 369 -13.36 -22.72 3.25
N ARG A 370 -13.34 -22.22 2.03
CA ARG A 370 -12.70 -22.89 0.88
C ARG A 370 -11.17 -22.74 0.87
N VAL A 371 -10.70 -21.58 1.31
CA VAL A 371 -9.25 -21.26 1.29
C VAL A 371 -8.52 -21.84 2.51
N LEU A 372 -9.18 -21.83 3.69
CA LEU A 372 -8.59 -22.37 4.92
C LEU A 372 -8.08 -23.81 4.82
N PRO A 373 -8.84 -24.75 4.23
CA PRO A 373 -8.35 -26.13 4.05
C PRO A 373 -7.15 -26.21 3.11
N LEU A 374 -7.16 -25.43 2.02
CA LEU A 374 -6.09 -25.41 1.03
C LEU A 374 -4.76 -24.82 1.56
N VAL A 375 -4.85 -24.00 2.60
CA VAL A 375 -3.68 -23.42 3.28
C VAL A 375 -3.16 -24.34 4.37
N LEU A 376 -4.05 -25.13 5.01
CA LEU A 376 -3.69 -26.09 6.06
C LEU A 376 -3.14 -27.42 5.49
N GLU A 377 -3.48 -27.80 4.25
CA GLU A 377 -2.92 -28.98 3.57
C GLU A 377 -1.52 -28.75 2.97
N LYS A 378 -1.01 -27.50 2.96
CA LYS A 378 0.34 -27.17 2.47
C LYS A 378 1.38 -26.98 3.60
N LYS A 379 1.05 -27.34 4.82
CA LYS A 379 1.99 -27.58 5.90
C LYS A 379 2.10 -29.08 6.16
#